data_bc96eced164d73043cfd5e50045455ea
#
_entry.id   bc96eced164d73043cfd5e50045455ea
#
_cell.length_a   1.000
_cell.length_b   1.000
_cell.length_c   1.000
_cell.angle_alpha   90.00
_cell.angle_beta   90.00
_cell.angle_gamma   90.00
#
_symmetry.space_group_name_H-M   'P 1'
#
loop_
_entity.id
_entity.type
_entity.pdbx_description
1 polymer ?
#
loop_
_entity_poly.entity_id
_entity_poly.type
_entity_poly.pdbx_seq_one_letter_code
_entity_poly.pdbx_strand_id
1 'polypeptide(L)'
;MSNETIRDASKAFIGRLRAIVTSKEPDRALLANLRRGLTGDFAGTLMRCGYVFKDLNEGGEKALENGVLGAGLLAKAWQACPWVEKVGLGQALGRLHAQQNESGGSERALLMLLDTDSVDLPAKLRQIITRLMAKNQGLDWGRLFDDLQLWSHPERIVQKRWAMQFWDQAGREDSAD
;
A
#
# COMPACT_ATOMS: atom_id res chain seq x y z
N MET A 1 19.87 12.26 10.78
CA MET A 1 18.90 11.39 11.47
C MET A 1 19.32 9.94 11.31
N SER A 2 19.30 9.15 12.37
CA SER A 2 19.69 7.74 12.27
C SER A 2 18.61 6.92 11.58
N ASN A 3 18.99 5.88 10.82
CA ASN A 3 18.05 4.93 10.19
C ASN A 3 17.07 4.29 11.21
N GLU A 4 17.45 4.24 12.47
CA GLU A 4 16.68 3.68 13.58
C GLU A 4 15.46 4.58 13.92
N THR A 5 15.65 5.89 13.98
CA THR A 5 14.56 6.86 14.25
C THR A 5 13.48 6.81 13.18
N ILE A 6 13.86 6.71 11.90
CA ILE A 6 12.89 6.60 10.78
C ILE A 6 12.10 5.29 10.85
N ARG A 7 12.76 4.18 11.21
CA ARG A 7 12.09 2.88 11.36
C ARG A 7 11.08 2.88 12.51
N ASP A 8 11.40 3.52 13.62
CA ASP A 8 10.50 3.59 14.78
C ASP A 8 9.31 4.50 14.51
N ALA A 9 9.50 5.62 13.81
CA ALA A 9 8.43 6.48 13.33
C ALA A 9 7.47 5.73 12.40
N SER A 10 8.00 4.97 11.43
CA SER A 10 7.19 4.11 10.54
C SER A 10 6.38 3.09 11.32
N LYS A 11 6.99 2.40 12.28
CA LYS A 11 6.29 1.40 13.12
C LYS A 11 5.16 2.03 13.94
N ALA A 12 5.39 3.20 14.55
CA ALA A 12 4.39 3.91 15.32
C ALA A 12 3.20 4.34 14.44
N PHE A 13 3.47 4.86 13.26
CA PHE A 13 2.45 5.21 12.28
C PHE A 13 1.63 3.99 11.82
N ILE A 14 2.30 2.91 11.42
CA ILE A 14 1.66 1.66 10.98
C ILE A 14 0.79 1.08 12.11
N GLY A 15 1.30 1.06 13.34
CA GLY A 15 0.53 0.60 14.51
C GLY A 15 -0.73 1.41 14.74
N ARG A 16 -0.67 2.75 14.55
CA ARG A 16 -1.83 3.63 14.66
C ARG A 16 -2.85 3.37 13.55
N LEU A 17 -2.42 3.23 12.30
CA LEU A 17 -3.31 2.89 11.18
C LEU A 17 -4.01 1.56 11.42
N ARG A 18 -3.27 0.56 11.90
CA ARG A 18 -3.83 -0.75 12.24
C ARG A 18 -4.92 -0.63 13.31
N ALA A 19 -4.65 0.09 14.39
CA ALA A 19 -5.62 0.32 15.45
C ALA A 19 -6.91 0.99 14.95
N ILE A 20 -6.80 1.95 14.01
CA ILE A 20 -7.95 2.63 13.40
C ILE A 20 -8.85 1.63 12.67
N VAL A 21 -8.30 0.75 11.84
CA VAL A 21 -9.09 -0.15 10.99
C VAL A 21 -9.52 -1.44 11.68
N THR A 22 -8.85 -1.84 12.76
CA THR A 22 -9.21 -3.04 13.55
C THR A 22 -10.08 -2.73 14.75
N SER A 23 -10.42 -1.46 14.98
CA SER A 23 -11.38 -1.06 16.02
C SER A 23 -12.73 -1.75 15.78
N LYS A 24 -13.43 -2.12 16.86
CA LYS A 24 -14.80 -2.65 16.80
C LYS A 24 -15.77 -1.66 16.15
N GLU A 25 -15.54 -0.38 16.41
CA GLU A 25 -16.31 0.73 15.85
C GLU A 25 -15.34 1.74 15.21
N PRO A 26 -14.93 1.50 13.93
CA PRO A 26 -14.02 2.42 13.26
C PRO A 26 -14.63 3.79 13.05
N ASP A 27 -13.88 4.84 13.35
CA ASP A 27 -14.32 6.21 13.10
C ASP A 27 -14.50 6.49 11.61
N ARG A 28 -15.76 6.51 11.18
CA ARG A 28 -16.13 6.71 9.76
C ARG A 28 -15.75 8.10 9.26
N ALA A 29 -15.79 9.11 10.13
CA ALA A 29 -15.41 10.48 9.76
C ALA A 29 -13.91 10.57 9.53
N LEU A 30 -13.11 9.95 10.40
CA LEU A 30 -11.67 9.83 10.22
C LEU A 30 -11.32 9.11 8.92
N LEU A 31 -11.93 7.94 8.67
CA LEU A 31 -11.70 7.17 7.44
C LEU A 31 -12.10 7.96 6.19
N ALA A 32 -13.19 8.73 6.24
CA ALA A 32 -13.59 9.60 5.15
C ALA A 32 -12.56 10.73 4.90
N ASN A 33 -12.01 11.31 5.95
CA ASN A 33 -10.97 12.34 5.83
C ASN A 33 -9.66 11.77 5.27
N LEU A 34 -9.24 10.60 5.71
CA LEU A 34 -8.05 9.92 5.16
C LEU A 34 -8.21 9.63 3.66
N ARG A 35 -9.40 9.20 3.21
CA ARG A 35 -9.67 8.96 1.78
C ARG A 35 -9.55 10.20 0.90
N ARG A 36 -9.78 11.40 1.44
CA ARG A 36 -9.62 12.67 0.69
C ARG A 36 -8.18 12.91 0.25
N GLY A 37 -7.20 12.39 0.98
CA GLY A 37 -5.80 12.42 0.58
C GLY A 37 -5.54 11.75 -0.79
N LEU A 38 -6.38 10.80 -1.20
CA LEU A 38 -6.28 10.16 -2.52
C LEU A 38 -6.75 11.07 -3.67
N THR A 39 -7.46 12.14 -3.41
CA THR A 39 -7.98 13.07 -4.43
C THR A 39 -7.18 14.36 -4.54
N GLY A 40 -5.97 14.39 -3.97
CA GLY A 40 -5.08 15.53 -4.01
C GLY A 40 -5.27 16.55 -2.86
N ASP A 41 -6.20 16.30 -1.93
CA ASP A 41 -6.41 17.17 -0.75
C ASP A 41 -5.42 16.83 0.38
N PHE A 42 -4.12 16.97 0.07
CA PHE A 42 -3.03 16.68 1.00
C PHE A 42 -3.09 17.59 2.25
N ALA A 43 -3.08 18.90 2.03
CA ALA A 43 -3.08 19.88 3.12
C ALA A 43 -4.34 19.75 3.99
N GLY A 44 -5.52 19.64 3.38
CA GLY A 44 -6.77 19.45 4.12
C GLY A 44 -6.82 18.13 4.88
N THR A 45 -6.22 17.06 4.36
CA THR A 45 -6.10 15.80 5.09
C THR A 45 -5.20 15.95 6.32
N LEU A 46 -4.05 16.61 6.20
CA LEU A 46 -3.17 16.88 7.34
C LEU A 46 -3.84 17.78 8.38
N MET A 47 -4.58 18.80 7.96
CA MET A 47 -5.31 19.68 8.91
C MET A 47 -6.38 18.92 9.70
N ARG A 48 -7.12 18.01 9.06
CA ARG A 48 -8.23 17.30 9.71
C ARG A 48 -7.81 16.09 10.55
N CYS A 49 -6.73 15.41 10.15
CA CYS A 49 -6.27 14.19 10.80
C CYS A 49 -4.74 14.11 10.97
N GLY A 50 -4.07 15.26 11.12
CA GLY A 50 -2.61 15.36 11.27
C GLY A 50 -2.03 14.53 12.43
N TYR A 51 -2.82 14.32 13.49
CA TYR A 51 -2.41 13.46 14.61
C TYR A 51 -2.12 12.00 14.19
N VAL A 52 -2.71 11.54 13.08
CA VAL A 52 -2.42 10.21 12.52
C VAL A 52 -0.98 10.15 11.98
N PHE A 53 -0.49 11.27 11.46
CA PHE A 53 0.79 11.38 10.75
C PHE A 53 1.92 11.98 11.61
N LYS A 54 1.69 12.24 12.89
CA LYS A 54 2.62 12.99 13.76
C LYS A 54 4.04 12.42 13.79
N ASP A 55 4.17 11.09 13.70
CA ASP A 55 5.48 10.42 13.76
C ASP A 55 6.26 10.55 12.44
N LEU A 56 5.59 10.90 11.34
CA LEU A 56 6.23 11.02 10.02
C LEU A 56 6.85 12.39 9.76
N ASN A 57 6.61 13.40 10.61
CA ASN A 57 7.14 14.75 10.44
C ASN A 57 8.68 14.79 10.31
N GLU A 58 9.38 13.94 11.05
CA GLU A 58 10.84 13.85 11.00
C GLU A 58 11.38 13.28 9.69
N GLY A 59 10.57 12.53 8.95
CA GLY A 59 10.89 11.97 7.63
C GLY A 59 10.78 12.95 6.47
N GLY A 60 10.34 14.19 6.74
CA GLY A 60 10.14 15.23 5.74
C GLY A 60 8.88 15.08 4.91
N GLU A 61 8.72 16.01 3.94
CA GLU A 61 7.51 16.11 3.11
C GLU A 61 7.16 14.80 2.37
N LYS A 62 8.18 14.14 1.81
CA LYS A 62 7.98 12.88 1.08
C LYS A 62 7.44 11.74 1.95
N ALA A 63 7.89 11.65 3.19
CA ALA A 63 7.38 10.67 4.15
C ALA A 63 5.90 10.95 4.48
N LEU A 64 5.54 12.21 4.64
CA LEU A 64 4.15 12.64 4.85
C LEU A 64 3.27 12.34 3.62
N GLU A 65 3.72 12.67 2.42
CA GLU A 65 3.00 12.34 1.17
C GLU A 65 2.71 10.84 1.05
N ASN A 66 3.73 10.02 1.25
CA ASN A 66 3.59 8.56 1.24
C ASN A 66 2.67 8.06 2.37
N GLY A 67 2.72 8.70 3.54
CA GLY A 67 1.83 8.43 4.67
C GLY A 67 0.37 8.72 4.33
N VAL A 68 0.09 9.87 3.73
CA VAL A 68 -1.26 10.26 3.28
C VAL A 68 -1.77 9.32 2.21
N LEU A 69 -0.93 8.96 1.23
CA LEU A 69 -1.27 7.97 0.20
C LEU A 69 -1.60 6.61 0.82
N GLY A 70 -0.72 6.05 1.64
CA GLY A 70 -0.91 4.75 2.28
C GLY A 70 -2.15 4.69 3.17
N ALA A 71 -2.35 5.73 4.01
CA ALA A 71 -3.52 5.83 4.89
C ALA A 71 -4.83 5.97 4.09
N GLY A 72 -4.81 6.74 3.00
CA GLY A 72 -5.97 6.90 2.11
C GLY A 72 -6.34 5.60 1.39
N LEU A 73 -5.35 4.86 0.88
CA LEU A 73 -5.56 3.54 0.27
C LEU A 73 -6.14 2.55 1.27
N LEU A 74 -5.57 2.47 2.48
CA LEU A 74 -6.09 1.62 3.55
C LEU A 74 -7.52 2.01 3.92
N ALA A 75 -7.80 3.31 4.14
CA ALA A 75 -9.13 3.81 4.49
C ALA A 75 -10.17 3.54 3.38
N LYS A 76 -9.75 3.43 2.11
CA LYS A 76 -10.62 3.03 1.00
C LYS A 76 -10.92 1.53 1.02
N ALA A 77 -9.94 0.71 1.37
CA ALA A 77 -9.94 -0.72 1.05
C ALA A 77 -10.11 -1.65 2.26
N TRP A 78 -10.01 -1.16 3.50
CA TRP A 78 -9.87 -1.96 4.72
C TRP A 78 -10.91 -3.07 4.91
N GLN A 79 -12.14 -2.90 4.39
CA GLN A 79 -13.20 -3.91 4.48
C GLN A 79 -13.08 -5.02 3.44
N ALA A 80 -12.57 -4.69 2.25
CA ALA A 80 -12.53 -5.59 1.10
C ALA A 80 -11.10 -6.06 0.74
N CYS A 81 -10.09 -5.49 1.38
CA CYS A 81 -8.69 -5.89 1.27
C CYS A 81 -8.11 -6.01 2.69
N PRO A 82 -8.33 -7.15 3.37
CA PRO A 82 -7.97 -7.31 4.77
C PRO A 82 -6.45 -7.20 5.00
N TRP A 83 -6.07 -6.78 6.21
CA TRP A 83 -4.68 -6.77 6.62
C TRP A 83 -4.17 -8.19 6.85
N VAL A 84 -3.29 -8.66 6.00
CA VAL A 84 -2.67 -9.99 6.08
C VAL A 84 -1.16 -9.84 6.19
N GLU A 85 -0.63 -10.14 7.38
CA GLU A 85 0.81 -10.00 7.65
C GLU A 85 1.67 -10.78 6.67
N LYS A 86 2.82 -10.21 6.31
CA LYS A 86 3.84 -10.79 5.43
C LYS A 86 3.43 -10.97 3.96
N VAL A 87 2.21 -10.60 3.58
CA VAL A 87 1.77 -10.67 2.18
C VAL A 87 2.07 -9.35 1.48
N GLY A 88 3.15 -9.28 0.71
CA GLY A 88 3.51 -8.09 -0.08
C GLY A 88 2.58 -7.87 -1.27
N LEU A 89 2.61 -6.65 -1.86
CA LEU A 89 1.75 -6.30 -2.99
C LEU A 89 1.99 -7.20 -4.21
N GLY A 90 3.25 -7.47 -4.55
CA GLY A 90 3.59 -8.40 -5.64
C GLY A 90 3.01 -9.80 -5.42
N GLN A 91 3.10 -10.30 -4.18
CA GLN A 91 2.54 -11.59 -3.81
C GLN A 91 1.00 -11.62 -3.91
N ALA A 92 0.31 -10.56 -3.43
CA ALA A 92 -1.14 -10.45 -3.53
C ALA A 92 -1.62 -10.45 -4.99
N LEU A 93 -0.90 -9.71 -5.86
CA LEU A 93 -1.18 -9.70 -7.30
C LEU A 93 -0.88 -11.03 -7.99
N GLY A 94 0.20 -11.73 -7.60
CA GLY A 94 0.54 -13.05 -8.13
C GLY A 94 -0.55 -14.09 -7.80
N ARG A 95 -1.05 -14.07 -6.56
CA ARG A 95 -2.21 -14.91 -6.17
C ARG A 95 -3.47 -14.58 -6.98
N LEU A 96 -3.71 -13.30 -7.22
CA LEU A 96 -4.84 -12.87 -8.04
C LEU A 96 -4.68 -13.34 -9.49
N HIS A 97 -3.48 -13.28 -10.04
CA HIS A 97 -3.16 -13.76 -11.39
C HIS A 97 -3.44 -15.25 -11.52
N ALA A 98 -2.92 -16.06 -10.61
CA ALA A 98 -3.12 -17.50 -10.55
C ALA A 98 -4.61 -17.88 -10.50
N GLN A 99 -5.41 -17.18 -9.69
CA GLN A 99 -6.86 -17.40 -9.59
C GLN A 99 -7.67 -17.02 -10.86
N GLN A 100 -7.12 -16.22 -11.75
CA GLN A 100 -7.82 -15.71 -12.95
C GLN A 100 -7.55 -16.52 -14.23
N ASN A 101 -6.92 -17.69 -14.12
CA ASN A 101 -6.56 -18.53 -15.28
C ASN A 101 -6.03 -17.71 -16.47
N GLU A 102 -4.89 -17.04 -16.27
CA GLU A 102 -4.08 -16.41 -17.33
C GLU A 102 -4.72 -15.24 -18.11
N SER A 103 -5.74 -14.58 -17.63
CA SER A 103 -6.31 -13.44 -18.38
C SER A 103 -5.37 -12.23 -18.56
N GLY A 104 -4.08 -12.32 -18.19
CA GLY A 104 -3.02 -11.31 -18.40
C GLY A 104 -3.24 -9.94 -17.74
N GLY A 105 -4.39 -9.71 -17.15
CA GLY A 105 -4.76 -8.41 -16.60
C GLY A 105 -3.97 -8.00 -15.36
N SER A 106 -3.65 -8.97 -14.49
CA SER A 106 -2.86 -8.71 -13.27
C SER A 106 -1.38 -8.52 -13.59
N GLU A 107 -0.83 -9.31 -14.53
CA GLU A 107 0.54 -9.16 -15.02
C GLU A 107 0.73 -7.79 -15.69
N ARG A 108 -0.13 -7.42 -16.64
CA ARG A 108 -0.07 -6.10 -17.30
C ARG A 108 -0.16 -4.96 -16.29
N ALA A 109 -1.05 -5.07 -15.30
CA ALA A 109 -1.21 -4.07 -14.26
C ALA A 109 0.07 -3.94 -13.41
N LEU A 110 0.72 -5.05 -13.07
CA LEU A 110 2.01 -5.04 -12.38
C LEU A 110 3.08 -4.39 -13.23
N LEU A 111 3.26 -4.79 -14.50
CA LEU A 111 4.27 -4.22 -15.40
C LEU A 111 4.12 -2.70 -15.52
N MET A 112 2.89 -2.22 -15.72
CA MET A 112 2.60 -0.77 -15.75
C MET A 112 2.92 -0.08 -14.42
N LEU A 113 2.68 -0.74 -13.28
CA LEU A 113 3.03 -0.21 -11.97
C LEU A 113 4.54 -0.15 -11.77
N LEU A 114 5.27 -1.23 -12.11
CA LEU A 114 6.72 -1.28 -11.96
C LEU A 114 7.46 -0.23 -12.78
N ASP A 115 6.89 0.19 -13.91
CA ASP A 115 7.47 1.19 -14.81
C ASP A 115 7.06 2.64 -14.46
N THR A 116 6.22 2.79 -13.44
CA THR A 116 5.66 4.08 -13.03
C THR A 116 6.64 4.87 -12.17
N ASP A 117 6.73 6.18 -12.40
CA ASP A 117 7.44 7.11 -11.53
C ASP A 117 6.62 7.47 -10.26
N SER A 118 7.20 8.31 -9.40
CA SER A 118 6.55 8.69 -8.14
C SER A 118 5.34 9.62 -8.32
N VAL A 119 5.20 10.28 -9.46
CA VAL A 119 4.09 11.21 -9.75
C VAL A 119 2.82 10.43 -10.07
N ASP A 120 2.93 9.43 -10.93
CA ASP A 120 1.80 8.61 -11.37
C ASP A 120 1.49 7.43 -10.43
N LEU A 121 2.40 7.12 -9.51
CA LEU A 121 2.27 6.01 -8.55
C LEU A 121 0.93 5.98 -7.80
N PRO A 122 0.41 7.11 -7.27
CA PRO A 122 -0.87 7.10 -6.56
C PRO A 122 -2.05 6.62 -7.41
N ALA A 123 -2.08 7.01 -8.68
CA ALA A 123 -3.14 6.61 -9.61
C ALA A 123 -3.08 5.11 -9.92
N LYS A 124 -1.88 4.59 -10.18
CA LYS A 124 -1.64 3.16 -10.47
C LYS A 124 -1.94 2.30 -9.24
N LEU A 125 -1.49 2.68 -8.06
CA LEU A 125 -1.79 1.96 -6.83
C LEU A 125 -3.30 1.91 -6.54
N ARG A 126 -4.04 3.00 -6.74
CA ARG A 126 -5.51 2.98 -6.60
C ARG A 126 -6.17 1.94 -7.51
N GLN A 127 -5.69 1.79 -8.75
CA GLN A 127 -6.20 0.77 -9.67
C GLN A 127 -5.90 -0.64 -9.17
N ILE A 128 -4.66 -0.89 -8.74
CA ILE A 128 -4.24 -2.18 -8.19
C ILE A 128 -5.06 -2.54 -6.94
N ILE A 129 -5.14 -1.63 -5.98
CA ILE A 129 -5.92 -1.87 -4.75
C ILE A 129 -7.40 -2.15 -5.07
N THR A 130 -7.98 -1.45 -6.04
CA THR A 130 -9.37 -1.71 -6.48
C THR A 130 -9.53 -3.13 -7.04
N ARG A 131 -8.54 -3.66 -7.77
CA ARG A 131 -8.55 -5.05 -8.25
C ARG A 131 -8.46 -6.06 -7.09
N LEU A 132 -7.60 -5.82 -6.10
CA LEU A 132 -7.49 -6.67 -4.92
C LEU A 132 -8.79 -6.66 -4.11
N MET A 133 -9.42 -5.48 -3.94
CA MET A 133 -10.73 -5.35 -3.28
C MET A 133 -11.82 -6.18 -3.96
N ALA A 134 -11.87 -6.18 -5.29
CA ALA A 134 -12.89 -6.91 -6.07
C ALA A 134 -12.82 -8.43 -5.85
N LYS A 135 -11.72 -8.94 -5.32
CA LYS A 135 -11.50 -10.37 -5.05
C LYS A 135 -11.25 -10.65 -3.55
N ASN A 136 -11.48 -9.68 -2.68
CA ASN A 136 -11.19 -9.75 -1.24
C ASN A 136 -9.75 -10.22 -0.94
N GLN A 137 -8.82 -9.86 -1.81
CA GLN A 137 -7.42 -10.25 -1.68
C GLN A 137 -6.73 -9.34 -0.68
N GLY A 138 -6.27 -9.92 0.43
CA GLY A 138 -5.57 -9.18 1.48
C GLY A 138 -4.10 -8.92 1.18
N LEU A 139 -3.53 -7.92 1.84
CA LEU A 139 -2.11 -7.59 1.81
C LEU A 139 -1.63 -7.04 3.15
N ASP A 140 -0.30 -7.01 3.34
CA ASP A 140 0.34 -6.35 4.46
C ASP A 140 0.46 -4.84 4.20
N TRP A 141 -0.45 -4.07 4.78
CA TRP A 141 -0.51 -2.62 4.62
C TRP A 141 0.71 -1.92 5.22
N GLY A 142 1.29 -2.46 6.30
CA GLY A 142 2.51 -1.92 6.88
C GLY A 142 3.69 -2.07 5.91
N ARG A 143 3.80 -3.24 5.29
CA ARG A 143 4.83 -3.50 4.27
C ARG A 143 4.63 -2.64 3.02
N LEU A 144 3.37 -2.43 2.60
CA LEU A 144 3.09 -1.49 1.51
C LEU A 144 3.57 -0.08 1.83
N PHE A 145 3.32 0.40 3.06
CA PHE A 145 3.79 1.71 3.48
C PHE A 145 5.33 1.82 3.45
N ASP A 146 6.04 0.82 3.99
CA ASP A 146 7.51 0.78 3.93
C ASP A 146 8.03 0.75 2.48
N ASP A 147 7.35 0.02 1.60
CA ASP A 147 7.66 -0.04 0.17
C ASP A 147 7.49 1.33 -0.50
N LEU A 148 6.45 2.09 -0.14
CA LEU A 148 6.24 3.45 -0.65
C LEU A 148 7.38 4.41 -0.27
N GLN A 149 7.93 4.29 0.95
CA GLN A 149 9.08 5.10 1.38
C GLN A 149 10.32 4.82 0.52
N LEU A 150 10.45 3.62 -0.01
CA LEU A 150 11.59 3.17 -0.80
C LEU A 150 11.33 3.15 -2.32
N TRP A 151 10.15 3.63 -2.77
CA TRP A 151 9.77 3.56 -4.18
C TRP A 151 10.77 4.21 -5.13
N SER A 152 11.27 5.38 -4.76
CA SER A 152 12.23 6.15 -5.56
C SER A 152 13.69 5.73 -5.34
N HIS A 153 13.95 4.59 -4.72
CA HIS A 153 15.33 4.10 -4.52
C HIS A 153 16.00 3.84 -5.88
N PRO A 154 17.23 4.36 -6.13
CA PRO A 154 17.87 4.28 -7.45
C PRO A 154 18.08 2.86 -7.96
N GLU A 155 18.27 1.89 -7.08
CA GLU A 155 18.40 0.48 -7.44
C GLU A 155 17.08 -0.23 -7.70
N ARG A 156 15.94 0.46 -7.60
CA ARG A 156 14.59 -0.06 -7.84
C ARG A 156 14.29 -1.33 -7.02
N ILE A 157 14.70 -1.32 -5.76
CA ILE A 157 14.62 -2.50 -4.88
C ILE A 157 13.19 -2.98 -4.63
N VAL A 158 12.23 -2.06 -4.53
CA VAL A 158 10.80 -2.37 -4.35
C VAL A 158 10.25 -3.01 -5.61
N GLN A 159 10.51 -2.42 -6.77
CA GLN A 159 10.04 -2.91 -8.07
C GLN A 159 10.55 -4.31 -8.35
N LYS A 160 11.85 -4.57 -8.14
CA LYS A 160 12.46 -5.91 -8.26
C LYS A 160 11.80 -6.90 -7.32
N ARG A 161 11.61 -6.52 -6.06
CA ARG A 161 10.98 -7.38 -5.05
C ARG A 161 9.54 -7.74 -5.42
N TRP A 162 8.72 -6.78 -5.86
CA TRP A 162 7.34 -7.04 -6.27
C TRP A 162 7.25 -7.94 -7.49
N ALA A 163 8.14 -7.77 -8.48
CA ALA A 163 8.23 -8.64 -9.64
C ALA A 163 8.54 -10.09 -9.22
N MET A 164 9.57 -10.29 -8.39
CA MET A 164 9.93 -11.62 -7.91
C MET A 164 8.80 -12.28 -7.11
N GLN A 165 8.16 -11.54 -6.22
CA GLN A 165 7.03 -12.04 -5.43
C GLN A 165 5.83 -12.43 -6.28
N PHE A 166 5.57 -11.69 -7.36
CA PHE A 166 4.49 -12.00 -8.29
C PHE A 166 4.74 -13.35 -8.97
N TRP A 167 5.90 -13.53 -9.58
CA TRP A 167 6.22 -14.75 -10.31
C TRP A 167 6.38 -15.98 -9.40
N ASP A 168 6.86 -15.80 -8.17
CA ASP A 168 6.90 -16.89 -7.19
C ASP A 168 5.50 -17.43 -6.86
N GLN A 169 4.46 -16.61 -6.89
CA GLN A 169 3.08 -17.05 -6.68
C GLN A 169 2.43 -17.55 -7.98
N ALA A 170 2.66 -16.90 -9.11
CA ALA A 170 2.10 -17.28 -10.39
C ALA A 170 2.63 -18.65 -10.87
N GLY A 171 3.90 -18.99 -10.58
CA GLY A 171 4.50 -20.27 -10.98
C GLY A 171 4.25 -21.46 -10.04
N ARG A 172 3.65 -21.24 -8.85
CA ARG A 172 3.40 -22.35 -7.90
C ARG A 172 2.22 -23.22 -8.28
N GLU A 173 1.26 -22.74 -9.06
CA GLU A 173 0.11 -23.52 -9.51
C GLU A 173 0.43 -24.39 -10.73
N ASP A 174 1.38 -24.01 -11.59
CA ASP A 174 1.87 -24.86 -12.70
C ASP A 174 2.61 -26.13 -12.24
N SER A 175 2.96 -26.21 -10.95
CA SER A 175 3.70 -27.34 -10.36
C SER A 175 2.83 -28.29 -9.54
N ALA A 176 1.53 -28.08 -9.51
CA ALA A 176 0.58 -28.84 -8.66
C ALA A 176 -0.35 -29.80 -9.44
N ASP A 177 -0.11 -29.99 -10.76
CA ASP A 177 -0.78 -31.00 -11.60
C ASP A 177 0.07 -32.26 -11.83
#